data_07b251695ddbe23616625d4dc155a272
#
_entry.id   07b251695ddbe23616625d4dc155a272
#
_cell.length_a   1.000
_cell.length_b   1.000
_cell.length_c   1.000
_cell.angle_alpha   90.00
_cell.angle_beta   90.00
_cell.angle_gamma   90.00
#
_symmetry.space_group_name_H-M   'P 1'
#
loop_
_entity.id
_entity.type
_entity.pdbx_description
1 polymer ?
#
loop_
_entity_poly.entity_id
_entity_poly.type
_entity_poly.pdbx_seq_one_letter_code
_entity_poly.pdbx_strand_id
1 'polypeptide(L)'
;DQGFDPNIIQGIDDLGRPGVAALMAARGAVDVLVPRGGRELIQRVVREARVPVIETGEGNVHLYVDASAPKQMAVDIALNSKTHRTSVCNAAETLLLHRDAEEVGREVLRALTRAGVLLHVDEAARAWLPTLADRGDHARDAVDATEEDWGTEYLDMEMAVRVVDSLDQAMEHIGRWSTG
;
A
#
# COMPACT_ATOMS: atom_id res chain seq x y z
N ASP A 1 20.06 -10.77 -32.20
CA ASP A 1 19.42 -9.97 -33.24
C ASP A 1 18.23 -10.78 -33.75
N GLN A 2 16.97 -10.34 -33.42
CA GLN A 2 15.74 -11.05 -33.79
C GLN A 2 15.11 -10.45 -35.08
N GLY A 3 15.83 -9.58 -35.82
CA GLY A 3 15.34 -8.95 -37.04
C GLY A 3 14.27 -7.87 -36.85
N PHE A 4 14.06 -7.35 -35.65
CA PHE A 4 13.18 -6.23 -35.41
C PHE A 4 13.84 -4.91 -35.83
N ASP A 5 13.01 -3.95 -36.25
CA ASP A 5 13.44 -2.58 -36.50
C ASP A 5 14.03 -1.98 -35.21
N PRO A 6 15.27 -1.42 -35.26
CA PRO A 6 15.91 -0.82 -34.08
C PRO A 6 15.10 0.36 -33.48
N ASN A 7 14.17 0.93 -34.24
CA ASN A 7 13.31 2.03 -33.80
C ASN A 7 12.03 1.58 -33.05
N ILE A 8 11.82 0.27 -32.87
CA ILE A 8 10.66 -0.26 -32.12
C ILE A 8 10.63 0.26 -30.67
N ILE A 9 11.80 0.45 -30.04
CA ILE A 9 11.93 1.02 -28.69
C ILE A 9 12.77 2.28 -28.80
N GLN A 10 12.20 3.41 -28.38
CA GLN A 10 12.86 4.70 -28.40
C GLN A 10 12.85 5.32 -27.01
N GLY A 11 13.97 5.94 -26.61
CA GLY A 11 14.10 6.74 -25.40
C GLY A 11 14.00 8.23 -25.72
N ILE A 12 13.40 9.00 -24.82
CA ILE A 12 13.36 10.47 -24.88
C ILE A 12 14.14 10.97 -23.66
N ASP A 13 15.45 11.16 -23.84
CA ASP A 13 16.36 11.35 -22.71
C ASP A 13 16.40 12.80 -22.18
N ASP A 14 16.19 13.81 -23.04
CA ASP A 14 16.51 15.20 -22.67
C ASP A 14 15.31 16.13 -22.38
N LEU A 15 14.09 15.62 -22.42
CA LEU A 15 12.91 16.49 -22.34
C LEU A 15 12.31 16.64 -20.93
N GLY A 16 12.73 15.84 -19.97
CA GLY A 16 12.26 15.88 -18.60
C GLY A 16 10.73 16.02 -18.45
N ARG A 17 10.28 16.81 -17.48
CA ARG A 17 8.83 17.06 -17.25
C ARG A 17 8.09 17.71 -18.44
N PRO A 18 8.68 18.63 -19.23
CA PRO A 18 8.05 19.15 -20.45
C PRO A 18 7.79 18.07 -21.51
N GLY A 19 8.67 17.06 -21.64
CA GLY A 19 8.48 15.95 -22.57
C GLY A 19 7.27 15.09 -22.21
N VAL A 20 7.02 14.84 -20.92
CA VAL A 20 5.82 14.15 -20.46
C VAL A 20 4.56 14.94 -20.87
N ALA A 21 4.53 16.25 -20.69
CA ALA A 21 3.39 17.08 -21.09
C ALA A 21 3.17 17.06 -22.60
N ALA A 22 4.24 17.05 -23.40
CA ALA A 22 4.14 16.94 -24.86
C ALA A 22 3.53 15.59 -25.30
N LEU A 23 3.98 14.47 -24.70
CA LEU A 23 3.41 13.14 -24.96
C LEU A 23 1.93 13.06 -24.57
N MET A 24 1.54 13.64 -23.42
CA MET A 24 0.15 13.70 -22.96
C MET A 24 -0.77 14.41 -23.98
N ALA A 25 -0.24 15.37 -24.73
CA ALA A 25 -0.98 16.15 -25.74
C ALA A 25 -0.86 15.59 -27.17
N ALA A 26 -0.02 14.60 -27.42
CA ALA A 26 0.38 14.11 -28.75
C ALA A 26 -0.68 13.25 -29.45
N ARG A 27 -1.91 13.72 -29.53
CA ARG A 27 -3.03 13.05 -30.19
C ARG A 27 -2.71 12.77 -31.66
N GLY A 28 -2.89 11.52 -32.09
CA GLY A 28 -2.56 11.07 -33.46
C GLY A 28 -1.10 10.67 -33.68
N ALA A 29 -0.21 10.92 -32.69
CA ALA A 29 1.17 10.44 -32.70
C ALA A 29 1.41 9.42 -31.56
N VAL A 30 0.59 9.43 -30.51
CA VAL A 30 0.59 8.49 -29.40
C VAL A 30 -0.78 7.85 -29.29
N ASP A 31 -0.85 6.53 -29.35
CA ASP A 31 -2.09 5.76 -29.28
C ASP A 31 -2.53 5.55 -27.83
N VAL A 32 -1.58 5.33 -26.91
CA VAL A 32 -1.84 5.08 -25.49
C VAL A 32 -0.66 5.51 -24.62
N LEU A 33 -0.95 6.03 -23.44
CA LEU A 33 0.02 6.30 -22.37
C LEU A 33 -0.13 5.28 -21.24
N VAL A 34 0.99 4.74 -20.77
CA VAL A 34 1.07 3.89 -19.59
C VAL A 34 2.01 4.58 -18.60
N PRO A 35 1.49 5.44 -17.71
CA PRO A 35 2.33 6.21 -16.80
C PRO A 35 2.93 5.30 -15.71
N ARG A 36 4.20 5.57 -15.36
CA ARG A 36 4.89 4.98 -14.21
C ARG A 36 5.56 6.10 -13.42
N GLY A 37 5.28 6.15 -12.13
CA GLY A 37 5.83 7.18 -11.23
C GLY A 37 4.99 7.32 -9.98
N GLY A 38 5.29 8.32 -9.17
CA GLY A 38 4.53 8.62 -7.96
C GLY A 38 3.12 9.17 -8.25
N ARG A 39 2.29 9.17 -7.22
CA ARG A 39 0.87 9.58 -7.22
C ARG A 39 0.60 10.87 -8.01
N GLU A 40 1.38 11.93 -7.75
CA GLU A 40 1.21 13.21 -8.42
C GLU A 40 1.31 13.11 -9.96
N LEU A 41 2.29 12.34 -10.44
CA LEU A 41 2.46 12.14 -11.89
C LEU A 41 1.27 11.38 -12.48
N ILE A 42 0.88 10.28 -11.86
CA ILE A 42 -0.24 9.45 -12.34
C ILE A 42 -1.52 10.28 -12.39
N GLN A 43 -1.87 10.95 -11.30
CA GLN A 43 -3.07 11.80 -11.24
C GLN A 43 -3.01 12.96 -12.23
N ARG A 44 -1.84 13.54 -12.47
CA ARG A 44 -1.68 14.58 -13.48
C ARG A 44 -1.93 14.03 -14.87
N VAL A 45 -1.35 12.88 -15.21
CA VAL A 45 -1.58 12.23 -16.52
C VAL A 45 -3.06 11.94 -16.72
N VAL A 46 -3.74 11.37 -15.72
CA VAL A 46 -5.18 11.06 -15.82
C VAL A 46 -6.03 12.32 -16.07
N ARG A 47 -5.72 13.42 -15.38
CA ARG A 47 -6.49 14.67 -15.52
C ARG A 47 -6.19 15.43 -16.81
N GLU A 48 -4.94 15.42 -17.29
CA GLU A 48 -4.47 16.35 -18.32
C GLU A 48 -4.24 15.68 -19.70
N ALA A 49 -4.12 14.33 -19.75
CA ALA A 49 -3.84 13.66 -21.01
C ALA A 49 -5.01 13.81 -22.00
N ARG A 50 -4.64 14.05 -23.26
CA ARG A 50 -5.54 14.10 -24.40
C ARG A 50 -5.51 12.83 -25.26
N VAL A 51 -4.68 11.88 -24.87
CA VAL A 51 -4.55 10.54 -25.44
C VAL A 51 -5.08 9.52 -24.44
N PRO A 52 -5.51 8.33 -24.88
CA PRO A 52 -5.92 7.26 -23.97
C PRO A 52 -4.85 6.92 -22.94
N VAL A 53 -5.25 6.68 -21.69
CA VAL A 53 -4.35 6.34 -20.58
C VAL A 53 -4.74 4.99 -20.01
N ILE A 54 -3.75 4.12 -19.84
CA ILE A 54 -3.86 2.93 -19.01
C ILE A 54 -3.05 3.20 -17.73
N GLU A 55 -3.75 3.59 -16.68
CA GLU A 55 -3.10 3.83 -15.39
C GLU A 55 -3.02 2.54 -14.56
N THR A 56 -1.97 2.45 -13.76
CA THR A 56 -1.92 1.53 -12.65
C THR A 56 -2.33 2.32 -11.41
N GLY A 57 -3.42 1.94 -10.76
CA GLY A 57 -3.87 2.58 -9.51
C GLY A 57 -2.81 2.52 -8.42
N GLU A 58 -3.01 3.29 -7.38
CA GLU A 58 -2.27 3.19 -6.13
C GLU A 58 -2.57 1.85 -5.46
N GLY A 59 -1.59 1.29 -4.76
CA GLY A 59 -1.73 -0.01 -4.13
C GLY A 59 -2.06 0.09 -2.64
N ASN A 60 -3.24 0.59 -2.26
CA ASN A 60 -3.66 0.51 -0.86
C ASN A 60 -4.13 -0.92 -0.52
N VAL A 61 -3.14 -1.81 -0.34
CA VAL A 61 -3.36 -3.23 -0.09
C VAL A 61 -3.77 -3.47 1.35
N HIS A 62 -4.86 -4.20 1.53
CA HIS A 62 -5.39 -4.58 2.83
C HIS A 62 -5.06 -6.05 3.15
N LEU A 63 -4.68 -6.30 4.39
CA LEU A 63 -4.56 -7.63 4.96
C LEU A 63 -5.63 -7.80 6.04
N TYR A 64 -6.48 -8.82 5.91
CA TYR A 64 -7.47 -9.16 6.94
C TYR A 64 -7.05 -10.44 7.68
N VAL A 65 -7.03 -10.38 9.01
CA VAL A 65 -6.79 -11.50 9.91
C VAL A 65 -8.12 -11.91 10.54
N ASP A 66 -8.66 -13.02 10.08
CA ASP A 66 -9.91 -13.59 10.56
C ASP A 66 -9.78 -14.21 11.97
N ALA A 67 -10.91 -14.35 12.68
CA ALA A 67 -10.97 -15.02 13.98
C ALA A 67 -10.40 -16.44 13.99
N SER A 68 -10.50 -17.15 12.86
CA SER A 68 -10.01 -18.52 12.67
C SER A 68 -8.57 -18.60 12.18
N ALA A 69 -7.89 -17.47 11.97
CA ALA A 69 -6.55 -17.45 11.39
C ALA A 69 -5.53 -18.19 12.28
N PRO A 70 -4.74 -19.12 11.72
CA PRO A 70 -3.64 -19.74 12.47
C PRO A 70 -2.59 -18.69 12.83
N LYS A 71 -2.22 -18.62 14.11
CA LYS A 71 -1.33 -17.57 14.65
C LYS A 71 -0.03 -17.39 13.85
N GLN A 72 0.72 -18.48 13.65
CA GLN A 72 2.01 -18.37 12.95
C GLN A 72 1.85 -17.90 11.50
N MET A 73 0.82 -18.40 10.79
CA MET A 73 0.53 -17.98 9.44
C MET A 73 0.19 -16.48 9.37
N ALA A 74 -0.63 -15.97 10.29
CA ALA A 74 -0.98 -14.55 10.35
C ALA A 74 0.26 -13.67 10.57
N VAL A 75 1.15 -14.06 11.48
CA VAL A 75 2.42 -13.36 11.74
C VAL A 75 3.32 -13.36 10.51
N ASP A 76 3.54 -14.52 9.90
CA ASP A 76 4.45 -14.66 8.76
C ASP A 76 3.96 -13.86 7.54
N ILE A 77 2.65 -13.93 7.26
CA ILE A 77 2.05 -13.17 6.16
C ILE A 77 2.11 -11.68 6.43
N ALA A 78 1.75 -11.21 7.64
CA ALA A 78 1.78 -9.79 7.99
C ALA A 78 3.20 -9.21 7.88
N LEU A 79 4.18 -9.89 8.43
CA LEU A 79 5.59 -9.49 8.32
C LEU A 79 6.04 -9.45 6.86
N ASN A 80 5.86 -10.55 6.12
CA ASN A 80 6.33 -10.62 4.75
C ASN A 80 5.67 -9.59 3.85
N SER A 81 4.34 -9.43 3.93
CA SER A 81 3.59 -8.50 3.10
C SER A 81 3.96 -7.04 3.31
N LYS A 82 4.44 -6.66 4.53
CA LYS A 82 4.88 -5.28 4.80
C LYS A 82 6.38 -5.09 4.67
N THR A 83 7.20 -6.02 5.17
CA THR A 83 8.63 -5.75 5.38
C THR A 83 9.54 -6.26 4.27
N HIS A 84 9.05 -7.13 3.38
CA HIS A 84 9.87 -7.67 2.30
C HIS A 84 10.34 -6.58 1.32
N ARG A 85 9.43 -5.69 0.91
CA ARG A 85 9.72 -4.56 0.04
C ARG A 85 8.62 -3.51 0.14
N THR A 86 8.86 -2.43 0.86
CA THR A 86 7.85 -1.39 1.14
C THR A 86 7.50 -0.52 -0.07
N SER A 87 8.43 -0.34 -1.01
CA SER A 87 8.29 0.58 -2.15
C SER A 87 7.53 0.00 -3.35
N VAL A 88 6.81 -1.11 -3.18
CA VAL A 88 6.03 -1.74 -4.25
C VAL A 88 4.54 -1.65 -3.97
N CYS A 89 3.76 -1.47 -5.03
CA CYS A 89 2.30 -1.28 -4.94
C CYS A 89 1.52 -2.48 -4.39
N ASN A 90 2.14 -3.64 -4.17
CA ASN A 90 1.53 -4.80 -3.52
C ASN A 90 2.02 -5.04 -2.08
N ALA A 91 2.76 -4.09 -1.49
CA ALA A 91 3.02 -4.12 -0.05
C ALA A 91 1.74 -3.84 0.73
N ALA A 92 1.55 -4.50 1.87
CA ALA A 92 0.37 -4.22 2.69
C ALA A 92 0.48 -2.83 3.36
N GLU A 93 -0.60 -2.05 3.27
CA GLU A 93 -0.69 -0.70 3.83
C GLU A 93 -1.67 -0.63 5.00
N THR A 94 -2.71 -1.47 4.97
CA THR A 94 -3.70 -1.56 6.04
C THR A 94 -3.85 -2.99 6.55
N LEU A 95 -3.84 -3.15 7.87
CA LEU A 95 -4.10 -4.39 8.59
C LEU A 95 -5.45 -4.31 9.30
N LEU A 96 -6.37 -5.21 8.96
CA LEU A 96 -7.65 -5.39 9.62
C LEU A 96 -7.59 -6.64 10.50
N LEU A 97 -7.94 -6.51 11.77
CA LEU A 97 -7.92 -7.59 12.75
C LEU A 97 -9.33 -7.87 13.22
N HIS A 98 -9.80 -9.13 13.10
CA HIS A 98 -11.09 -9.49 13.67
C HIS A 98 -11.05 -9.35 15.20
N ARG A 99 -12.12 -8.84 15.81
CA ARG A 99 -12.22 -8.63 17.27
C ARG A 99 -11.93 -9.91 18.06
N ASP A 100 -12.42 -11.06 17.60
CA ASP A 100 -12.23 -12.34 18.27
C ASP A 100 -10.86 -12.98 18.00
N ALA A 101 -10.01 -12.34 17.18
CA ALA A 101 -8.63 -12.74 16.92
C ALA A 101 -7.62 -12.01 17.84
N GLU A 102 -8.01 -11.55 19.04
CA GLU A 102 -7.16 -10.72 19.90
C GLU A 102 -5.79 -11.35 20.16
N GLU A 103 -5.73 -12.63 20.52
CA GLU A 103 -4.46 -13.32 20.79
C GLU A 103 -3.53 -13.31 19.57
N VAL A 104 -4.08 -13.61 18.38
CA VAL A 104 -3.34 -13.59 17.12
C VAL A 104 -2.93 -12.16 16.76
N GLY A 105 -3.85 -11.21 16.90
CA GLY A 105 -3.61 -9.79 16.63
C GLY A 105 -2.47 -9.22 17.47
N ARG A 106 -2.42 -9.53 18.77
CA ARG A 106 -1.33 -9.12 19.67
C ARG A 106 0.05 -9.64 19.20
N GLU A 107 0.11 -10.89 18.72
CA GLU A 107 1.35 -11.45 18.18
C GLU A 107 1.76 -10.79 16.88
N VAL A 108 0.82 -10.52 15.97
CA VAL A 108 1.06 -9.81 14.72
C VAL A 108 1.58 -8.40 15.00
N LEU A 109 0.92 -7.64 15.88
CA LEU A 109 1.33 -6.28 16.23
C LEU A 109 2.72 -6.27 16.90
N ARG A 110 3.01 -7.24 17.77
CA ARG A 110 4.33 -7.41 18.38
C ARG A 110 5.40 -7.65 17.33
N ALA A 111 5.14 -8.54 16.38
CA ALA A 111 6.09 -8.87 15.32
C ALA A 111 6.38 -7.67 14.41
N LEU A 112 5.35 -6.95 13.97
CA LEU A 112 5.48 -5.73 13.17
C LEU A 112 6.24 -4.63 13.92
N THR A 113 5.91 -4.40 15.21
CA THR A 113 6.60 -3.44 16.06
C THR A 113 8.09 -3.77 16.19
N ARG A 114 8.44 -5.04 16.44
CA ARG A 114 9.84 -5.50 16.52
C ARG A 114 10.60 -5.35 15.21
N ALA A 115 9.90 -5.44 14.09
CA ALA A 115 10.48 -5.21 12.77
C ALA A 115 10.66 -3.70 12.44
N GLY A 116 10.27 -2.79 13.32
CA GLY A 116 10.40 -1.34 13.15
C GLY A 116 9.29 -0.69 12.32
N VAL A 117 8.16 -1.38 12.13
CA VAL A 117 7.00 -0.79 11.45
C VAL A 117 6.34 0.22 12.38
N LEU A 118 6.12 1.45 11.91
CA LEU A 118 5.28 2.44 12.59
C LEU A 118 3.81 2.05 12.36
N LEU A 119 3.07 1.89 13.44
CA LEU A 119 1.67 1.51 13.39
C LEU A 119 0.77 2.72 13.66
N HIS A 120 -0.14 3.03 12.73
CA HIS A 120 -1.22 3.97 12.89
C HIS A 120 -2.45 3.17 13.34
N VAL A 121 -2.81 3.26 14.62
CA VAL A 121 -3.77 2.32 15.23
C VAL A 121 -5.06 3.01 15.64
N ASP A 122 -6.19 2.32 15.46
CA ASP A 122 -7.44 2.75 16.09
C ASP A 122 -7.41 2.48 17.61
N GLU A 123 -8.41 2.96 18.32
CA GLU A 123 -8.50 2.83 19.79
C GLU A 123 -8.48 1.35 20.23
N ALA A 124 -9.16 0.47 19.51
CA ALA A 124 -9.23 -0.95 19.85
C ALA A 124 -7.88 -1.65 19.63
N ALA A 125 -7.22 -1.41 18.49
CA ALA A 125 -5.89 -1.96 18.20
C ALA A 125 -4.83 -1.41 19.16
N ARG A 126 -4.96 -0.18 19.65
CA ARG A 126 -4.08 0.41 20.65
C ARG A 126 -4.01 -0.42 21.93
N ALA A 127 -5.14 -0.97 22.37
CA ALA A 127 -5.20 -1.84 23.54
C ALA A 127 -4.48 -3.19 23.35
N TRP A 128 -4.17 -3.56 22.11
CA TRP A 128 -3.48 -4.81 21.76
C TRP A 128 -1.98 -4.64 21.52
N LEU A 129 -1.47 -3.42 21.56
CA LEU A 129 -0.04 -3.15 21.35
C LEU A 129 0.83 -3.83 22.41
N PRO A 130 2.05 -4.24 22.04
CA PRO A 130 3.00 -4.81 22.99
C PRO A 130 3.41 -3.80 24.05
N THR A 131 3.73 -4.30 25.26
CA THR A 131 4.33 -3.48 26.32
C THR A 131 5.71 -2.98 25.90
N LEU A 132 6.23 -1.94 26.57
CA LEU A 132 7.57 -1.40 26.28
C LEU A 132 8.65 -2.49 26.36
N ALA A 133 8.52 -3.44 27.31
CA ALA A 133 9.46 -4.54 27.46
C ALA A 133 9.45 -5.53 26.29
N ASP A 134 8.35 -5.63 25.57
CA ASP A 134 8.16 -6.58 24.46
C ASP A 134 8.51 -6.01 23.08
N ARG A 135 8.78 -4.71 22.98
CA ARG A 135 8.93 -3.98 21.69
C ARG A 135 10.30 -4.26 21.14
N GLY A 136 11.31 -4.52 21.38
CA GLY A 136 12.63 -4.64 20.73
C GLY A 136 13.27 -3.27 20.40
N ASP A 137 14.52 -3.31 20.02
CA ASP A 137 15.39 -2.11 19.91
C ASP A 137 15.05 -1.18 18.72
N HIS A 138 14.33 -1.68 17.73
CA HIS A 138 13.95 -0.91 16.52
C HIS A 138 12.50 -0.43 16.55
N ALA A 139 11.79 -0.65 17.67
CA ALA A 139 10.38 -0.30 17.76
C ALA A 139 10.16 1.21 17.65
N ARG A 140 9.21 1.59 16.83
CA ARG A 140 8.68 2.95 16.75
C ARG A 140 7.43 3.05 17.63
N ASP A 141 7.17 4.22 18.20
CA ASP A 141 5.95 4.45 18.96
C ASP A 141 4.75 4.50 18.01
N ALA A 142 3.71 3.71 18.31
CA ALA A 142 2.49 3.76 17.54
C ALA A 142 1.76 5.09 17.74
N VAL A 143 1.15 5.59 16.67
CA VAL A 143 0.36 6.82 16.65
C VAL A 143 -1.14 6.51 16.50
N ASP A 144 -2.00 7.46 16.82
CA ASP A 144 -3.44 7.32 16.58
C ASP A 144 -3.70 7.43 15.08
N ALA A 145 -4.49 6.49 14.55
CA ALA A 145 -4.92 6.54 13.17
C ALA A 145 -5.95 7.66 12.97
N THR A 146 -5.84 8.35 11.85
CA THR A 146 -6.80 9.33 11.36
C THR A 146 -7.61 8.75 10.20
N GLU A 147 -8.65 9.45 9.73
CA GLU A 147 -9.42 9.01 8.56
C GLU A 147 -8.56 8.94 7.29
N GLU A 148 -7.52 9.77 7.18
CA GLU A 148 -6.61 9.80 6.05
C GLU A 148 -5.72 8.55 5.97
N ASP A 149 -5.38 7.96 7.11
CA ASP A 149 -4.52 6.78 7.19
C ASP A 149 -5.15 5.56 6.48
N TRP A 150 -6.49 5.45 6.50
CA TRP A 150 -7.18 4.33 5.85
C TRP A 150 -7.05 4.34 4.32
N GLY A 151 -6.86 5.51 3.72
CA GLY A 151 -6.68 5.68 2.28
C GLY A 151 -5.23 5.90 1.87
N THR A 152 -4.27 5.81 2.78
CA THR A 152 -2.87 6.16 2.53
C THR A 152 -2.07 4.96 2.05
N GLU A 153 -1.36 5.12 0.94
CA GLU A 153 -0.27 4.26 0.50
C GLU A 153 1.04 4.84 1.06
N TYR A 154 1.57 4.25 2.15
CA TYR A 154 2.76 4.80 2.83
C TYR A 154 4.04 4.57 2.03
N LEU A 155 4.16 3.44 1.32
CA LEU A 155 5.37 3.02 0.60
C LEU A 155 6.64 2.99 1.49
N ASP A 156 6.44 2.87 2.80
CA ASP A 156 7.48 2.89 3.83
C ASP A 156 7.17 1.86 4.92
N MET A 157 8.00 1.77 5.93
CA MET A 157 7.82 0.93 7.12
C MET A 157 6.74 1.53 8.05
N GLU A 158 5.56 1.79 7.48
CA GLU A 158 4.38 2.32 8.14
C GLU A 158 3.13 1.54 7.71
N MET A 159 2.15 1.38 8.60
CA MET A 159 0.94 0.60 8.34
C MET A 159 -0.21 1.07 9.21
N ALA A 160 -1.38 1.26 8.61
CA ALA A 160 -2.62 1.48 9.35
C ALA A 160 -3.15 0.16 9.94
N VAL A 161 -3.70 0.19 11.15
CA VAL A 161 -4.25 -0.98 11.83
C VAL A 161 -5.62 -0.67 12.42
N ARG A 162 -6.59 -1.50 12.11
CA ARG A 162 -7.95 -1.38 12.62
C ARG A 162 -8.48 -2.72 13.13
N VAL A 163 -9.18 -2.69 14.26
CA VAL A 163 -9.99 -3.83 14.72
C VAL A 163 -11.39 -3.74 14.14
N VAL A 164 -11.89 -4.82 13.58
CA VAL A 164 -13.22 -4.93 12.97
C VAL A 164 -14.05 -6.01 13.65
N ASP A 165 -15.36 -5.81 13.69
CA ASP A 165 -16.29 -6.68 14.40
C ASP A 165 -16.69 -7.94 13.60
N SER A 166 -16.50 -7.90 12.28
CA SER A 166 -16.93 -8.98 11.37
C SER A 166 -16.19 -8.91 10.03
N LEU A 167 -16.28 -10.00 9.26
CA LEU A 167 -15.84 -10.03 7.87
C LEU A 167 -16.57 -8.98 7.03
N ASP A 168 -17.87 -8.76 7.25
CA ASP A 168 -18.66 -7.77 6.49
C ASP A 168 -18.12 -6.37 6.72
N GLN A 169 -17.77 -6.01 7.96
CA GLN A 169 -17.14 -4.73 8.27
C GLN A 169 -15.75 -4.59 7.63
N ALA A 170 -14.97 -5.68 7.58
CA ALA A 170 -13.69 -5.69 6.86
C ALA A 170 -13.90 -5.45 5.36
N MET A 171 -14.87 -6.11 4.76
CA MET A 171 -15.20 -5.95 3.33
C MET A 171 -15.69 -4.53 3.02
N GLU A 172 -16.51 -3.94 3.89
CA GLU A 172 -16.96 -2.54 3.75
C GLU A 172 -15.76 -1.57 3.81
N HIS A 173 -14.87 -1.78 4.77
CA HIS A 173 -13.64 -0.99 4.89
C HIS A 173 -12.78 -1.09 3.63
N ILE A 174 -12.52 -2.30 3.15
CA ILE A 174 -11.74 -2.55 1.94
C ILE A 174 -12.43 -1.89 0.73
N GLY A 175 -13.74 -2.08 0.58
CA GLY A 175 -14.50 -1.48 -0.53
C GLY A 175 -14.48 0.05 -0.54
N ARG A 176 -14.33 0.68 0.64
CA ARG A 176 -14.26 2.14 0.76
C ARG A 176 -12.87 2.71 0.49
N TRP A 177 -11.82 2.00 0.92
CA TRP A 177 -10.47 2.56 1.02
C TRP A 177 -9.44 1.91 0.09
N SER A 178 -9.70 0.72 -0.41
CA SER A 178 -8.85 0.08 -1.39
C SER A 178 -8.93 0.77 -2.76
N THR A 179 -7.89 0.64 -3.52
CA THR A 179 -7.75 1.32 -4.82
C THR A 179 -7.99 0.43 -6.03
N GLY A 180 -8.46 -0.80 -5.85
CA GLY A 180 -8.67 -1.70 -7.00
C GLY A 180 -9.54 -2.87 -6.75
#